data_64c7c7159382d2a5e5a91757db010c56
#
_entry.id   64c7c7159382d2a5e5a91757db010c56
#
_cell.length_a   1.000
_cell.length_b   1.000
_cell.length_c   1.000
_cell.angle_alpha   90.00
_cell.angle_beta   90.00
_cell.angle_gamma   90.00
#
_symmetry.space_group_name_H-M   'P 1'
#
loop_
_entity.id
_entity.type
_entity.pdbx_description
1 polymer ?
#
loop_
_entity_poly.entity_id
_entity_poly.type
_entity_poly.pdbx_seq_one_letter_code
_entity_poly.pdbx_strand_id
1 'polypeptide(L)'
;MTQTFDPITLELLWRRLISLVDEAAAALVRTSFSTLVRESYDFSCIVTDDAGQSLVQATESIPSFIGTLPATVKHFLRFFPPDQLAPGDVLVTNDIWLGTGHLPDITVAKPIFRNGRLVAFSASTAHAPDIGGKIRSPEPREVFEEGFQIPPMKLMRAGGTDETLVTLLRKNVRTPDQTLGDLWAQVVALDLMEERVTALMDAYALPDLRALAAEIHGRCETAMRAAISALPDGTYRSELQTDGVLDKPVTIRMALTIDGDTIDIDYAGTDPQVDRAINCAMCYTYAMSVYGVKVCTSPTLPNNEGAFRPIRIRAPEGCIVHPQFPASGGSRMLIGHYLPMLVFGCLGQIVPDRVMAAYGSPMWGMNQSGVRDAMAGEPSKPYANMFFFNGGMGATLRGDGQTCLSWPSNVSSTSIEISEHISPLRFRHKRLRPDSGGAGKHRGGLGQEIMIESRSATPIAVSFLAERTIFPAFGIHGGSAGAPGVLRINGEAVDPKRQYVLQRGDTVLLATPGGGGHGDSTVRDASSLQADLRAGYVSGNETGRHA
;
A
#
# COMPACT_ATOMS: atom_id res chain seq x y z
N MET A 1 -31.85 26.42 1.84
CA MET A 1 -30.96 27.22 0.99
C MET A 1 -29.64 26.45 0.94
N THR A 2 -29.17 26.07 -0.24
CA THR A 2 -27.85 25.46 -0.42
C THR A 2 -26.79 26.50 -0.05
N GLN A 3 -25.99 26.21 0.98
CA GLN A 3 -24.90 27.10 1.36
C GLN A 3 -23.90 27.12 0.20
N THR A 4 -23.66 28.28 -0.40
CA THR A 4 -22.65 28.48 -1.45
C THR A 4 -21.40 29.07 -0.82
N PHE A 5 -20.23 28.56 -1.19
CA PHE A 5 -18.94 29.05 -0.72
C PHE A 5 -18.29 29.89 -1.83
N ASP A 6 -17.77 31.06 -1.48
CA ASP A 6 -16.88 31.75 -2.40
C ASP A 6 -15.56 30.95 -2.57
N PRO A 7 -14.85 31.11 -3.69
CA PRO A 7 -13.68 30.29 -4.00
C PRO A 7 -12.55 30.34 -2.95
N ILE A 8 -12.37 31.48 -2.29
CA ILE A 8 -11.31 31.66 -1.28
C ILE A 8 -11.68 30.92 0.01
N THR A 9 -12.91 31.09 0.47
CA THR A 9 -13.43 30.38 1.66
C THR A 9 -13.40 28.87 1.46
N LEU A 10 -13.81 28.40 0.26
CA LEU A 10 -13.76 26.97 -0.04
C LEU A 10 -12.34 26.41 0.01
N GLU A 11 -11.37 27.07 -0.64
CA GLU A 11 -9.97 26.65 -0.64
C GLU A 11 -9.40 26.63 0.79
N LEU A 12 -9.75 27.64 1.58
CA LEU A 12 -9.32 27.73 2.98
C LEU A 12 -9.88 26.58 3.83
N LEU A 13 -11.18 26.29 3.70
CA LEU A 13 -11.84 25.20 4.42
C LEU A 13 -11.25 23.84 4.00
N TRP A 14 -11.03 23.63 2.71
CA TRP A 14 -10.45 22.41 2.19
C TRP A 14 -9.04 22.19 2.70
N ARG A 15 -8.17 23.20 2.64
CA ARG A 15 -6.80 23.15 3.19
C ARG A 15 -6.79 22.89 4.69
N ARG A 16 -7.70 23.49 5.44
CA ARG A 16 -7.84 23.22 6.87
C ARG A 16 -8.28 21.78 7.15
N LEU A 17 -9.21 21.21 6.35
CA LEU A 17 -9.60 19.81 6.45
C LEU A 17 -8.42 18.87 6.19
N ILE A 18 -7.58 19.12 5.19
CA ILE A 18 -6.37 18.34 4.94
C ILE A 18 -5.42 18.46 6.13
N SER A 19 -5.15 19.68 6.59
CA SER A 19 -4.22 19.93 7.71
C SER A 19 -4.63 19.26 9.02
N LEU A 20 -5.93 19.20 9.35
CA LEU A 20 -6.37 18.51 10.57
C LEU A 20 -6.20 17.00 10.49
N VAL A 21 -6.35 16.40 9.30
CA VAL A 21 -6.10 14.97 9.09
C VAL A 21 -4.59 14.68 9.13
N ASP A 22 -3.75 15.57 8.60
CA ASP A 22 -2.29 15.48 8.71
C ASP A 22 -1.82 15.61 10.18
N GLU A 23 -2.46 16.47 10.98
CA GLU A 23 -2.21 16.57 12.44
C GLU A 23 -2.53 15.25 13.15
N ALA A 24 -3.66 14.63 12.82
CA ALA A 24 -4.06 13.34 13.38
C ALA A 24 -3.12 12.20 12.94
N ALA A 25 -2.71 12.17 11.69
CA ALA A 25 -1.72 11.23 11.17
C ALA A 25 -0.37 11.35 11.91
N ALA A 26 0.11 12.58 12.13
CA ALA A 26 1.30 12.82 12.90
C ALA A 26 1.15 12.42 14.40
N ALA A 27 -0.05 12.57 14.98
CA ALA A 27 -0.33 12.10 16.34
C ALA A 27 -0.32 10.56 16.39
N LEU A 28 -0.90 9.87 15.40
CA LEU A 28 -0.87 8.42 15.26
C LEU A 28 0.58 7.91 15.26
N VAL A 29 1.45 8.46 14.43
CA VAL A 29 2.87 8.08 14.36
C VAL A 29 3.56 8.26 15.72
N ARG A 30 3.33 9.39 16.41
CA ARG A 30 3.98 9.67 17.70
C ARG A 30 3.49 8.78 18.84
N THR A 31 2.26 8.28 18.79
CA THR A 31 1.65 7.47 19.86
C THR A 31 1.69 5.98 19.58
N SER A 32 2.06 5.55 18.37
CA SER A 32 2.14 4.16 17.99
C SER A 32 3.32 3.42 18.59
N PHE A 33 3.22 2.12 18.66
CA PHE A 33 4.17 1.20 19.29
C PHE A 33 5.01 0.43 18.28
N SER A 34 4.43 0.02 17.15
CA SER A 34 5.14 -0.76 16.14
C SER A 34 6.00 0.11 15.22
N THR A 35 7.04 -0.49 14.67
CA THR A 35 7.85 0.15 13.61
C THR A 35 7.11 0.25 12.28
N LEU A 36 6.06 -0.54 12.07
CA LEU A 36 5.25 -0.47 10.85
C LEU A 36 4.52 0.88 10.75
N VAL A 37 3.95 1.36 11.82
CA VAL A 37 3.33 2.69 11.85
C VAL A 37 4.36 3.80 12.01
N ARG A 38 5.31 3.67 12.96
CA ARG A 38 6.24 4.75 13.33
C ARG A 38 7.33 5.03 12.30
N GLU A 39 7.87 3.98 11.69
CA GLU A 39 9.04 4.07 10.80
C GLU A 39 8.65 3.85 9.33
N SER A 40 7.72 2.90 9.10
CA SER A 40 7.32 2.55 7.74
C SER A 40 6.12 3.33 7.23
N TYR A 41 5.39 4.04 8.09
CA TYR A 41 4.21 4.84 7.75
C TYR A 41 3.12 4.00 7.07
N ASP A 42 2.97 2.71 7.50
CA ASP A 42 1.97 1.80 6.93
C ASP A 42 0.57 2.02 7.53
N PHE A 43 0.00 3.17 7.22
CA PHE A 43 -1.31 3.61 7.70
C PHE A 43 -1.98 4.62 6.76
N SER A 44 -3.24 4.95 7.04
CA SER A 44 -3.96 6.10 6.48
C SER A 44 -4.95 6.67 7.50
N CYS A 45 -5.22 7.98 7.38
CA CYS A 45 -6.27 8.70 8.10
C CYS A 45 -7.13 9.46 7.11
N ILE A 46 -8.46 9.45 7.30
CA ILE A 46 -9.41 10.18 6.47
C ILE A 46 -10.54 10.79 7.30
N VAL A 47 -11.18 11.81 6.73
CA VAL A 47 -12.51 12.27 7.13
C VAL A 47 -13.46 12.02 5.95
N THR A 48 -14.64 11.45 6.25
CA THR A 48 -15.73 11.26 5.28
C THR A 48 -16.93 12.14 5.66
N ASP A 49 -17.85 12.32 4.73
CA ASP A 49 -19.18 12.83 5.06
C ASP A 49 -20.03 11.80 5.84
N ASP A 50 -21.27 12.13 6.14
CA ASP A 50 -22.21 11.27 6.87
C ASP A 50 -22.69 10.05 6.07
N ALA A 51 -22.41 10.00 4.76
CA ALA A 51 -22.66 8.87 3.87
C ALA A 51 -21.42 7.98 3.66
N GLY A 52 -20.29 8.28 4.31
CA GLY A 52 -19.03 7.54 4.17
C GLY A 52 -18.27 7.88 2.89
N GLN A 53 -18.62 8.97 2.20
CA GLN A 53 -17.87 9.44 1.04
C GLN A 53 -16.62 10.20 1.49
N SER A 54 -15.44 9.79 0.98
CA SER A 54 -14.18 10.42 1.35
C SER A 54 -14.15 11.90 1.01
N LEU A 55 -13.93 12.74 2.01
CA LEU A 55 -13.82 14.19 1.87
C LEU A 55 -12.36 14.62 1.74
N VAL A 56 -11.52 14.16 2.65
CA VAL A 56 -10.08 14.42 2.69
C VAL A 56 -9.33 13.21 3.24
N GLN A 57 -8.06 13.10 2.83
CA GLN A 57 -7.13 12.07 3.27
C GLN A 57 -5.83 12.74 3.73
N ALA A 58 -5.14 12.14 4.70
CA ALA A 58 -3.81 12.61 5.11
C ALA A 58 -2.84 12.59 3.92
N THR A 59 -1.97 13.58 3.86
CA THR A 59 -0.95 13.71 2.79
C THR A 59 0.01 12.53 2.81
N GLU A 60 0.45 12.12 4.00
CA GLU A 60 1.24 10.91 4.21
C GLU A 60 0.32 9.71 4.41
N SER A 61 -0.08 9.09 3.30
CA SER A 61 -0.95 7.92 3.26
C SER A 61 -0.45 6.92 2.25
N ILE A 62 -0.74 5.65 2.51
CA ILE A 62 -0.46 4.57 1.55
C ILE A 62 -1.49 4.59 0.43
N PRO A 63 -1.07 4.56 -0.86
CA PRO A 63 -1.99 4.59 -2.00
C PRO A 63 -3.05 3.49 -1.99
N SER A 64 -2.74 2.31 -1.45
CA SER A 64 -3.70 1.22 -1.32
C SER A 64 -4.93 1.56 -0.48
N PHE A 65 -4.84 2.56 0.41
CA PHE A 65 -5.94 2.95 1.28
C PHE A 65 -6.86 4.04 0.69
N ILE A 66 -6.51 4.58 -0.49
CA ILE A 66 -7.29 5.64 -1.16
C ILE A 66 -8.76 5.26 -1.35
N GLY A 67 -9.02 4.05 -1.83
CA GLY A 67 -10.38 3.57 -2.09
C GLY A 67 -10.91 2.60 -1.03
N THR A 68 -10.01 1.88 -0.34
CA THR A 68 -10.43 0.84 0.61
C THR A 68 -11.04 1.43 1.87
N LEU A 69 -10.42 2.46 2.45
CA LEU A 69 -10.89 3.02 3.73
C LEU A 69 -12.27 3.69 3.63
N PRO A 70 -12.60 4.51 2.61
CA PRO A 70 -13.98 4.99 2.42
C PRO A 70 -14.98 3.86 2.17
N ALA A 71 -14.59 2.84 1.41
CA ALA A 71 -15.44 1.68 1.18
C ALA A 71 -15.77 0.95 2.49
N THR A 72 -14.79 0.80 3.39
CA THR A 72 -14.99 0.20 4.71
C THR A 72 -15.97 1.00 5.56
N VAL A 73 -15.89 2.35 5.55
CA VAL A 73 -16.87 3.21 6.25
C VAL A 73 -18.28 2.99 5.70
N LYS A 74 -18.43 2.88 4.37
CA LYS A 74 -19.72 2.57 3.74
C LYS A 74 -20.22 1.17 4.14
N HIS A 75 -19.34 0.19 4.31
CA HIS A 75 -19.70 -1.12 4.82
C HIS A 75 -20.16 -1.02 6.29
N PHE A 76 -19.46 -0.29 7.14
CA PHE A 76 -19.92 -0.07 8.52
C PHE A 76 -21.33 0.51 8.58
N LEU A 77 -21.67 1.46 7.71
CA LEU A 77 -23.03 2.01 7.64
C LEU A 77 -24.11 1.00 7.21
N ARG A 78 -23.75 -0.08 6.50
CA ARG A 78 -24.67 -1.18 6.17
C ARG A 78 -24.92 -2.09 7.37
N PHE A 79 -23.91 -2.31 8.22
CA PHE A 79 -24.01 -3.12 9.45
C PHE A 79 -24.60 -2.33 10.60
N PHE A 80 -24.31 -1.05 10.68
CA PHE A 80 -24.73 -0.11 11.72
C PHE A 80 -25.31 1.14 11.07
N PRO A 81 -26.60 1.14 10.69
CA PRO A 81 -27.28 2.33 10.21
C PRO A 81 -27.21 3.49 11.21
N PRO A 82 -27.39 4.75 10.78
CA PRO A 82 -27.20 5.94 11.63
C PRO A 82 -27.97 5.92 12.96
N ASP A 83 -29.15 5.30 12.99
CA ASP A 83 -29.99 5.14 14.20
C ASP A 83 -29.45 4.12 15.21
N GLN A 84 -28.48 3.29 14.81
CA GLN A 84 -27.76 2.36 15.69
C GLN A 84 -26.42 2.90 16.16
N LEU A 85 -26.04 4.10 15.74
CA LEU A 85 -24.78 4.75 16.13
C LEU A 85 -25.03 5.79 17.22
N ALA A 86 -24.07 5.91 18.13
CA ALA A 86 -24.10 6.86 19.25
C ALA A 86 -22.76 7.62 19.36
N PRO A 87 -22.75 8.82 19.94
CA PRO A 87 -21.52 9.50 20.30
C PRO A 87 -20.61 8.60 21.15
N GLY A 88 -19.32 8.54 20.82
CA GLY A 88 -18.36 7.71 21.52
C GLY A 88 -18.29 6.25 21.03
N ASP A 89 -19.09 5.85 20.04
CA ASP A 89 -18.89 4.58 19.35
C ASP A 89 -17.60 4.60 18.53
N VAL A 90 -16.91 3.46 18.48
CA VAL A 90 -15.79 3.22 17.54
C VAL A 90 -16.04 1.87 16.88
N LEU A 91 -16.12 1.87 15.56
CA LEU A 91 -16.31 0.67 14.74
C LEU A 91 -14.95 0.08 14.37
N VAL A 92 -14.87 -1.24 14.19
CA VAL A 92 -13.64 -1.94 13.85
C VAL A 92 -13.91 -3.12 12.92
N THR A 93 -12.98 -3.38 12.00
CA THR A 93 -12.91 -4.62 11.21
C THR A 93 -11.50 -4.82 10.63
N ASN A 94 -11.15 -6.06 10.32
CA ASN A 94 -10.04 -6.41 9.44
C ASN A 94 -10.47 -7.42 8.35
N ASP A 95 -11.76 -7.52 8.11
CA ASP A 95 -12.31 -8.41 7.07
C ASP A 95 -11.70 -8.07 5.70
N ILE A 96 -11.21 -9.07 4.97
CA ILE A 96 -10.47 -8.86 3.72
C ILE A 96 -11.34 -8.37 2.56
N TRP A 97 -12.64 -8.67 2.56
CA TRP A 97 -13.59 -8.23 1.52
C TRP A 97 -14.24 -6.89 1.84
N LEU A 98 -14.38 -6.56 3.12
CA LEU A 98 -15.02 -5.34 3.61
C LEU A 98 -14.03 -4.26 4.04
N GLY A 99 -12.77 -4.65 4.28
CA GLY A 99 -11.66 -3.79 4.69
C GLY A 99 -10.70 -3.50 3.56
N THR A 100 -9.41 -3.77 3.80
CA THR A 100 -8.31 -3.39 2.90
C THR A 100 -7.77 -4.54 2.03
N GLY A 101 -8.31 -5.74 2.16
CA GLY A 101 -7.93 -6.92 1.35
C GLY A 101 -6.95 -7.88 2.03
N HIS A 102 -6.57 -7.67 3.30
CA HIS A 102 -5.85 -8.64 4.14
C HIS A 102 -6.04 -8.36 5.64
N LEU A 103 -5.91 -9.40 6.47
CA LEU A 103 -6.19 -9.32 7.91
C LEU A 103 -5.25 -8.40 8.72
N PRO A 104 -3.96 -8.21 8.40
CA PRO A 104 -3.10 -7.37 9.21
C PRO A 104 -3.53 -5.89 9.28
N ASP A 105 -4.27 -5.38 8.30
CA ASP A 105 -4.75 -4.01 8.33
C ASP A 105 -6.03 -3.90 9.18
N ILE A 106 -5.91 -3.38 10.38
CA ILE A 106 -7.06 -3.12 11.26
C ILE A 106 -7.60 -1.72 10.93
N THR A 107 -8.85 -1.67 10.49
CA THR A 107 -9.55 -0.42 10.19
C THR A 107 -10.49 -0.05 11.32
N VAL A 108 -10.42 1.19 11.78
CA VAL A 108 -11.33 1.78 12.76
C VAL A 108 -12.01 3.02 12.19
N ALA A 109 -13.28 3.24 12.60
CA ALA A 109 -14.03 4.43 12.23
C ALA A 109 -14.88 4.93 13.40
N LYS A 110 -14.93 6.25 13.60
CA LYS A 110 -15.70 6.90 14.65
C LYS A 110 -16.73 7.85 14.03
N PRO A 111 -18.03 7.68 14.33
CA PRO A 111 -19.06 8.61 13.90
C PRO A 111 -18.93 9.93 14.66
N ILE A 112 -18.95 11.04 13.94
CA ILE A 112 -18.90 12.40 14.48
C ILE A 112 -20.32 12.95 14.53
N PHE A 113 -20.75 13.33 15.74
CA PHE A 113 -22.07 13.89 15.98
C PHE A 113 -22.03 15.37 16.30
N ARG A 114 -23.03 16.09 15.78
CA ARG A 114 -23.30 17.48 16.13
C ARG A 114 -24.79 17.69 16.39
N ASN A 115 -25.13 18.24 17.56
CA ASN A 115 -26.52 18.44 17.97
C ASN A 115 -27.41 17.17 17.81
N GLY A 116 -26.86 16.01 18.18
CA GLY A 116 -27.54 14.72 18.08
C GLY A 116 -27.68 14.14 16.68
N ARG A 117 -27.06 14.75 15.65
CA ARG A 117 -27.07 14.26 14.26
C ARG A 117 -25.68 13.80 13.87
N LEU A 118 -25.60 12.68 13.15
CA LEU A 118 -24.41 12.23 12.48
C LEU A 118 -24.05 13.22 11.36
N VAL A 119 -22.81 13.73 11.34
CA VAL A 119 -22.35 14.73 10.36
C VAL A 119 -21.13 14.28 9.55
N ALA A 120 -20.34 13.32 10.07
CA ALA A 120 -19.13 12.83 9.42
C ALA A 120 -18.66 11.52 10.08
N PHE A 121 -17.61 10.92 9.51
CA PHE A 121 -16.77 9.93 10.20
C PHE A 121 -15.31 10.35 10.13
N SER A 122 -14.59 10.17 11.23
CA SER A 122 -13.14 10.00 11.21
C SER A 122 -12.81 8.51 11.06
N ALA A 123 -11.84 8.17 10.23
CA ALA A 123 -11.45 6.78 10.05
C ALA A 123 -9.93 6.65 9.86
N SER A 124 -9.40 5.53 10.33
CA SER A 124 -7.99 5.17 10.19
C SER A 124 -7.85 3.69 9.92
N THR A 125 -6.83 3.32 9.16
CA THR A 125 -6.35 1.94 9.04
C THR A 125 -4.86 1.93 9.28
N ALA A 126 -4.36 0.90 9.96
CA ALA A 126 -2.94 0.70 10.19
C ALA A 126 -2.60 -0.79 10.16
N HIS A 127 -1.40 -1.11 9.63
CA HIS A 127 -0.89 -2.46 9.56
C HIS A 127 -0.42 -2.93 10.93
N ALA A 128 -1.09 -3.94 11.50
CA ALA A 128 -0.70 -4.56 12.76
C ALA A 128 0.59 -5.40 12.60
N PRO A 129 1.49 -5.37 13.56
CA PRO A 129 2.75 -6.13 13.50
C PRO A 129 2.53 -7.65 13.52
N ASP A 130 1.45 -8.10 14.13
CA ASP A 130 1.03 -9.50 14.18
C ASP A 130 -0.48 -9.60 14.35
N ILE A 131 -1.08 -10.54 13.64
CA ILE A 131 -2.52 -10.84 13.71
C ILE A 131 -2.78 -12.31 14.09
N GLY A 132 -1.77 -13.02 14.57
CA GLY A 132 -1.83 -14.45 14.87
C GLY A 132 -1.68 -15.32 13.62
N GLY A 133 -2.21 -16.53 13.68
CA GLY A 133 -2.13 -17.48 12.56
C GLY A 133 -0.72 -17.81 12.12
N LYS A 134 -0.55 -18.14 10.84
CA LYS A 134 0.77 -18.26 10.21
C LYS A 134 1.43 -16.88 10.11
N ILE A 135 2.75 -16.83 10.31
CA ILE A 135 3.53 -15.62 9.97
C ILE A 135 3.26 -15.27 8.50
N ARG A 136 3.05 -13.98 8.24
CA ARG A 136 2.65 -13.48 6.92
C ARG A 136 3.56 -14.03 5.82
N SER A 137 2.97 -14.77 4.90
CA SER A 137 3.66 -15.44 3.80
C SER A 137 2.68 -15.73 2.66
N PRO A 138 3.15 -16.12 1.47
CA PRO A 138 2.28 -16.61 0.40
C PRO A 138 1.69 -18.00 0.65
N GLU A 139 2.09 -18.75 1.68
CA GLU A 139 1.70 -20.15 1.89
C GLU A 139 0.25 -20.42 2.28
N PRO A 140 -0.45 -19.59 3.10
CA PRO A 140 -1.83 -19.84 3.46
C PRO A 140 -2.73 -20.08 2.23
N ARG A 141 -3.63 -21.05 2.34
CA ARG A 141 -4.57 -21.41 1.28
C ARG A 141 -5.91 -20.71 1.44
N GLU A 142 -6.31 -20.57 2.69
CA GLU A 142 -7.58 -19.98 3.09
C GLU A 142 -7.34 -18.87 4.11
N VAL A 143 -8.25 -17.92 4.16
CA VAL A 143 -8.20 -16.81 5.12
C VAL A 143 -8.14 -17.28 6.59
N PHE A 144 -8.67 -18.46 6.89
CA PHE A 144 -8.64 -19.04 8.25
C PHE A 144 -7.23 -19.39 8.75
N GLU A 145 -6.27 -19.57 7.85
CA GLU A 145 -4.87 -19.82 8.21
C GLU A 145 -4.09 -18.51 8.48
N GLU A 146 -4.60 -17.35 8.03
CA GLU A 146 -3.89 -16.08 8.09
C GLU A 146 -3.84 -15.47 9.49
N GLY A 147 -4.89 -15.65 10.29
CA GLY A 147 -4.92 -15.09 11.63
C GLY A 147 -6.31 -14.77 12.16
N PHE A 148 -6.35 -13.90 13.16
CA PHE A 148 -7.57 -13.50 13.85
C PHE A 148 -8.41 -12.57 13.00
N GLN A 149 -9.65 -12.97 12.73
CA GLN A 149 -10.61 -12.20 11.94
C GLN A 149 -11.55 -11.40 12.84
N ILE A 150 -11.66 -10.11 12.57
CA ILE A 150 -12.58 -9.18 13.24
C ILE A 150 -13.66 -8.79 12.23
N PRO A 151 -14.89 -9.31 12.34
CA PRO A 151 -15.98 -8.85 11.49
C PRO A 151 -16.34 -7.39 11.82
N PRO A 152 -17.15 -6.70 10.98
CA PRO A 152 -17.65 -5.38 11.34
C PRO A 152 -18.35 -5.40 12.70
N MET A 153 -17.77 -4.74 13.71
CA MET A 153 -18.30 -4.66 15.06
C MET A 153 -17.92 -3.34 15.74
N LYS A 154 -18.45 -3.10 16.95
CA LYS A 154 -18.09 -1.95 17.76
C LYS A 154 -16.94 -2.31 18.70
N LEU A 155 -15.79 -1.67 18.53
CA LEU A 155 -14.67 -1.70 19.49
C LEU A 155 -15.04 -0.93 20.77
N MET A 156 -15.77 0.18 20.59
CA MET A 156 -16.28 0.97 21.72
C MET A 156 -17.77 1.25 21.51
N ARG A 157 -18.52 1.26 22.61
CA ARG A 157 -19.96 1.59 22.66
C ARG A 157 -20.16 2.75 23.60
N ALA A 158 -20.56 3.91 23.08
CA ALA A 158 -20.76 5.15 23.84
C ALA A 158 -19.58 5.46 24.80
N GLY A 159 -18.34 5.28 24.32
CA GLY A 159 -17.12 5.48 25.09
C GLY A 159 -16.64 4.28 25.92
N GLY A 160 -17.45 3.24 26.09
CA GLY A 160 -17.06 2.01 26.80
C GLY A 160 -16.41 0.98 25.86
N THR A 161 -15.24 0.46 26.22
CA THR A 161 -14.49 -0.54 25.44
C THR A 161 -15.18 -1.91 25.47
N ASP A 162 -15.16 -2.61 24.34
CA ASP A 162 -15.51 -4.04 24.28
C ASP A 162 -14.33 -4.90 24.79
N GLU A 163 -14.32 -5.16 26.11
CA GLU A 163 -13.27 -5.92 26.78
C GLU A 163 -13.17 -7.36 26.26
N THR A 164 -14.25 -7.92 25.71
CA THR A 164 -14.23 -9.27 25.13
C THR A 164 -13.36 -9.28 23.87
N LEU A 165 -13.55 -8.33 22.96
CA LEU A 165 -12.74 -8.22 21.75
C LEU A 165 -11.26 -7.98 22.10
N VAL A 166 -10.97 -7.05 23.03
CA VAL A 166 -9.61 -6.76 23.47
C VAL A 166 -8.95 -8.00 24.07
N THR A 167 -9.66 -8.75 24.90
CA THR A 167 -9.15 -10.00 25.49
C THR A 167 -8.88 -11.07 24.45
N LEU A 168 -9.78 -11.23 23.47
CA LEU A 168 -9.61 -12.18 22.36
C LEU A 168 -8.41 -11.79 21.50
N LEU A 169 -8.30 -10.53 21.12
CA LEU A 169 -7.17 -10.04 20.31
C LEU A 169 -5.84 -10.25 21.05
N ARG A 170 -5.77 -9.85 22.33
CA ARG A 170 -4.57 -10.06 23.20
C ARG A 170 -4.13 -11.52 23.25
N LYS A 171 -5.07 -12.46 23.26
CA LYS A 171 -4.78 -13.90 23.35
C LYS A 171 -4.30 -14.49 22.03
N ASN A 172 -4.70 -13.93 20.90
CA ASN A 172 -4.48 -14.53 19.58
C ASN A 172 -3.25 -14.01 18.86
N VAL A 173 -2.62 -12.91 19.32
CA VAL A 173 -1.45 -12.32 18.68
C VAL A 173 -0.16 -12.53 19.50
N ARG A 174 1.00 -12.57 18.84
CA ARG A 174 2.31 -12.78 19.47
C ARG A 174 2.83 -11.53 20.17
N THR A 175 2.43 -10.34 19.68
CA THR A 175 2.89 -9.03 20.18
C THR A 175 1.70 -8.17 20.62
N PRO A 176 0.93 -8.61 21.66
CA PRO A 176 -0.32 -7.97 22.03
C PRO A 176 -0.16 -6.50 22.44
N ASP A 177 0.93 -6.14 23.11
CA ASP A 177 1.14 -4.76 23.55
C ASP A 177 1.38 -3.81 22.38
N GLN A 178 2.08 -4.26 21.33
CA GLN A 178 2.26 -3.47 20.11
C GLN A 178 0.96 -3.38 19.31
N THR A 179 0.29 -4.53 19.06
CA THR A 179 -0.95 -4.56 18.27
C THR A 179 -2.07 -3.73 18.92
N LEU A 180 -2.27 -3.88 20.24
CA LEU A 180 -3.26 -3.07 20.96
C LEU A 180 -2.81 -1.61 21.11
N GLY A 181 -1.51 -1.37 21.32
CA GLY A 181 -0.97 -0.01 21.40
C GLY A 181 -1.24 0.77 20.11
N ASP A 182 -1.01 0.16 18.94
CA ASP A 182 -1.30 0.79 17.65
C ASP A 182 -2.82 0.98 17.43
N LEU A 183 -3.63 0.00 17.85
CA LEU A 183 -5.10 0.14 17.80
C LEU A 183 -5.60 1.32 18.62
N TRP A 184 -5.08 1.50 19.85
CA TRP A 184 -5.42 2.66 20.69
C TRP A 184 -4.85 3.97 20.14
N ALA A 185 -3.67 3.96 19.52
CA ALA A 185 -3.13 5.12 18.82
C ALA A 185 -4.03 5.56 17.66
N GLN A 186 -4.63 4.61 16.92
CA GLN A 186 -5.64 4.94 15.92
C GLN A 186 -6.87 5.61 16.56
N VAL A 187 -7.39 5.10 17.69
CA VAL A 187 -8.53 5.70 18.39
C VAL A 187 -8.22 7.13 18.81
N VAL A 188 -7.02 7.40 19.34
CA VAL A 188 -6.57 8.78 19.67
C VAL A 188 -6.56 9.68 18.43
N ALA A 189 -6.14 9.17 17.28
CA ALA A 189 -6.17 9.94 16.02
C ALA A 189 -7.61 10.24 15.58
N LEU A 190 -8.56 9.27 15.79
CA LEU A 190 -9.99 9.49 15.51
C LEU A 190 -10.57 10.59 16.42
N ASP A 191 -10.24 10.57 17.70
CA ASP A 191 -10.69 11.57 18.68
C ASP A 191 -10.19 12.98 18.31
N LEU A 192 -8.92 13.07 17.90
CA LEU A 192 -8.34 14.34 17.44
C LEU A 192 -9.04 14.87 16.19
N MET A 193 -9.31 14.00 15.21
CA MET A 193 -10.06 14.39 14.00
C MET A 193 -11.48 14.86 14.35
N GLU A 194 -12.20 14.17 15.24
CA GLU A 194 -13.52 14.60 15.70
C GLU A 194 -13.48 15.98 16.34
N GLU A 195 -12.52 16.22 17.27
CA GLU A 195 -12.32 17.53 17.92
C GLU A 195 -12.08 18.64 16.89
N ARG A 196 -11.14 18.42 15.96
CA ARG A 196 -10.75 19.41 14.95
C ARG A 196 -11.84 19.69 13.92
N VAL A 197 -12.57 18.66 13.48
CA VAL A 197 -13.71 18.80 12.57
C VAL A 197 -14.82 19.62 13.26
N THR A 198 -15.13 19.30 14.51
CA THR A 198 -16.15 20.04 15.28
C THR A 198 -15.75 21.50 15.46
N ALA A 199 -14.49 21.78 15.85
CA ALA A 199 -13.96 23.13 15.99
C ALA A 199 -13.99 23.92 14.66
N LEU A 200 -13.69 23.26 13.53
CA LEU A 200 -13.79 23.89 12.21
C LEU A 200 -15.25 24.25 11.89
N MET A 201 -16.19 23.34 12.17
CA MET A 201 -17.62 23.61 11.96
C MET A 201 -18.11 24.79 12.83
N ASP A 202 -17.63 24.90 14.09
CA ASP A 202 -17.95 26.01 14.98
C ASP A 202 -17.39 27.34 14.45
N ALA A 203 -16.11 27.36 14.05
CA ALA A 203 -15.43 28.56 13.57
C ALA A 203 -16.07 29.17 12.30
N TYR A 204 -16.70 28.33 11.47
CA TYR A 204 -17.34 28.77 10.22
C TYR A 204 -18.86 28.67 10.25
N ALA A 205 -19.46 28.44 11.42
CA ALA A 205 -20.89 28.28 11.62
C ALA A 205 -21.54 27.27 10.65
N LEU A 206 -20.83 26.16 10.36
CA LEU A 206 -21.33 25.09 9.49
C LEU A 206 -22.30 24.22 10.30
N PRO A 207 -23.53 24.01 9.85
CA PRO A 207 -24.49 23.12 10.52
C PRO A 207 -24.12 21.65 10.37
N ASP A 208 -23.55 21.29 9.23
CA ASP A 208 -23.01 19.98 8.84
C ASP A 208 -21.95 20.15 7.74
N LEU A 209 -21.39 19.04 7.23
CA LEU A 209 -20.38 19.07 6.17
C LEU A 209 -20.96 18.85 4.76
N ARG A 210 -22.25 18.60 4.58
CA ARG A 210 -22.85 18.18 3.32
C ARG A 210 -22.63 19.16 2.17
N ALA A 211 -22.87 20.46 2.42
CA ALA A 211 -22.69 21.49 1.40
C ALA A 211 -21.22 21.62 1.00
N LEU A 212 -20.29 21.58 1.98
CA LEU A 212 -18.86 21.63 1.75
C LEU A 212 -18.37 20.38 0.98
N ALA A 213 -18.83 19.20 1.38
CA ALA A 213 -18.52 17.94 0.71
C ALA A 213 -19.00 17.93 -0.75
N ALA A 214 -20.22 18.35 -1.00
CA ALA A 214 -20.78 18.44 -2.36
C ALA A 214 -19.94 19.34 -3.27
N GLU A 215 -19.49 20.51 -2.76
CA GLU A 215 -18.67 21.45 -3.52
C GLU A 215 -17.26 20.88 -3.80
N ILE A 216 -16.60 20.30 -2.79
CA ILE A 216 -15.28 19.67 -2.94
C ILE A 216 -15.35 18.50 -3.92
N HIS A 217 -16.31 17.59 -3.75
CA HIS A 217 -16.51 16.45 -4.64
C HIS A 217 -16.79 16.89 -6.08
N GLY A 218 -17.71 17.87 -6.26
CA GLY A 218 -18.06 18.39 -7.58
C GLY A 218 -16.86 18.99 -8.32
N ARG A 219 -16.01 19.76 -7.64
CA ARG A 219 -14.79 20.32 -8.24
C ARG A 219 -13.80 19.25 -8.63
N CYS A 220 -13.58 18.26 -7.78
CA CYS A 220 -12.66 17.17 -8.08
C CYS A 220 -13.18 16.28 -9.20
N GLU A 221 -14.48 15.99 -9.24
CA GLU A 221 -15.10 15.24 -10.32
C GLU A 221 -14.98 15.99 -11.65
N THR A 222 -15.30 17.29 -11.67
CA THR A 222 -15.15 18.14 -12.87
C THR A 222 -13.71 18.16 -13.37
N ALA A 223 -12.73 18.31 -12.47
CA ALA A 223 -11.31 18.31 -12.83
C ALA A 223 -10.84 16.96 -13.39
N MET A 224 -11.27 15.86 -12.80
CA MET A 224 -10.92 14.51 -13.28
C MET A 224 -11.58 14.23 -14.64
N ARG A 225 -12.88 14.56 -14.80
CA ARG A 225 -13.58 14.42 -16.09
C ARG A 225 -12.91 15.23 -17.20
N ALA A 226 -12.52 16.47 -16.91
CA ALA A 226 -11.78 17.31 -17.87
C ALA A 226 -10.42 16.69 -18.26
N ALA A 227 -9.70 16.09 -17.29
CA ALA A 227 -8.45 15.42 -17.55
C ALA A 227 -8.62 14.14 -18.39
N ILE A 228 -9.71 13.40 -18.19
CA ILE A 228 -10.04 12.21 -18.98
C ILE A 228 -10.49 12.61 -20.39
N SER A 229 -11.34 13.62 -20.54
CA SER A 229 -11.81 14.12 -21.86
C SER A 229 -10.67 14.64 -22.76
N ALA A 230 -9.53 14.95 -22.19
CA ALA A 230 -8.33 15.34 -22.95
C ALA A 230 -7.58 14.15 -23.56
N LEU A 231 -7.98 12.91 -23.23
CA LEU A 231 -7.40 11.68 -23.76
C LEU A 231 -8.24 11.19 -24.96
N PRO A 232 -7.63 10.52 -25.96
CA PRO A 232 -8.38 9.93 -27.07
C PRO A 232 -9.32 8.82 -26.58
N ASP A 233 -10.54 8.82 -27.09
CA ASP A 233 -11.49 7.70 -26.89
C ASP A 233 -10.95 6.41 -27.48
N GLY A 234 -11.29 5.28 -26.86
CA GLY A 234 -10.89 3.97 -27.34
C GLY A 234 -10.68 2.96 -26.22
N THR A 235 -10.39 1.72 -26.63
CA THR A 235 -10.08 0.63 -25.72
C THR A 235 -8.61 0.22 -25.87
N TYR A 236 -7.85 0.40 -24.81
CA TYR A 236 -6.42 0.11 -24.73
C TYR A 236 -6.21 -1.15 -23.87
N ARG A 237 -5.33 -2.05 -24.33
CA ARG A 237 -5.13 -3.35 -23.68
C ARG A 237 -3.70 -3.48 -23.18
N SER A 238 -3.56 -4.12 -22.03
CA SER A 238 -2.28 -4.48 -21.43
C SER A 238 -2.37 -5.82 -20.73
N GLU A 239 -1.29 -6.57 -20.75
CA GLU A 239 -1.15 -7.80 -19.98
C GLU A 239 0.26 -7.91 -19.42
N LEU A 240 0.40 -8.63 -18.32
CA LEU A 240 1.69 -8.97 -17.73
C LEU A 240 1.62 -10.31 -17.01
N GLN A 241 2.79 -10.92 -16.85
CA GLN A 241 2.98 -12.12 -16.05
C GLN A 241 3.73 -11.78 -14.75
N THR A 242 3.34 -12.46 -13.67
CA THR A 242 4.02 -12.45 -12.38
C THR A 242 4.71 -13.80 -12.17
N ASP A 243 5.65 -13.87 -11.22
CA ASP A 243 6.28 -15.14 -10.87
C ASP A 243 5.26 -16.21 -10.40
N GLY A 244 4.12 -15.75 -9.90
CA GLY A 244 3.06 -16.64 -9.42
C GLY A 244 3.45 -17.46 -8.21
N VAL A 245 2.93 -18.68 -8.12
CA VAL A 245 3.18 -19.62 -7.00
C VAL A 245 3.33 -21.05 -7.53
N LEU A 246 4.14 -21.87 -6.85
CA LEU A 246 4.33 -23.29 -7.20
C LEU A 246 4.76 -23.48 -8.67
N ASP A 247 5.69 -22.66 -9.14
CA ASP A 247 6.22 -22.63 -10.52
C ASP A 247 5.13 -22.41 -11.59
N LYS A 248 3.99 -21.82 -11.21
CA LYS A 248 2.92 -21.45 -12.12
C LYS A 248 2.81 -19.92 -12.16
N PRO A 249 3.25 -19.30 -13.26
CA PRO A 249 3.03 -17.88 -13.49
C PRO A 249 1.55 -17.53 -13.46
N VAL A 250 1.25 -16.30 -13.08
CA VAL A 250 -0.10 -15.73 -13.16
C VAL A 250 -0.11 -14.62 -14.18
N THR A 251 -1.07 -14.66 -15.10
CA THR A 251 -1.29 -13.62 -16.10
C THR A 251 -2.43 -12.71 -15.69
N ILE A 252 -2.16 -11.41 -15.63
CA ILE A 252 -3.17 -10.39 -15.36
C ILE A 252 -3.40 -9.62 -16.66
N ARG A 253 -4.68 -9.50 -17.07
CA ARG A 253 -5.11 -8.79 -18.28
C ARG A 253 -5.99 -7.61 -17.93
N MET A 254 -5.83 -6.54 -18.67
CA MET A 254 -6.62 -5.33 -18.52
C MET A 254 -7.04 -4.77 -19.87
N ALA A 255 -8.31 -4.38 -19.95
CA ALA A 255 -8.81 -3.50 -20.99
C ALA A 255 -9.27 -2.19 -20.32
N LEU A 256 -8.68 -1.06 -20.72
CA LEU A 256 -9.03 0.28 -20.27
C LEU A 256 -9.75 0.99 -21.41
N THR A 257 -11.01 1.33 -21.20
CA THR A 257 -11.83 2.03 -22.19
C THR A 257 -12.05 3.47 -21.75
N ILE A 258 -11.74 4.41 -22.62
CA ILE A 258 -12.06 5.83 -22.47
C ILE A 258 -13.26 6.12 -23.35
N ASP A 259 -14.31 6.67 -22.74
CA ASP A 259 -15.55 7.09 -23.42
C ASP A 259 -15.93 8.49 -22.90
N GLY A 260 -15.64 9.50 -23.69
CA GLY A 260 -15.82 10.90 -23.37
C GLY A 260 -15.05 11.32 -22.11
N ASP A 261 -15.74 11.39 -20.98
CA ASP A 261 -15.20 11.88 -19.71
C ASP A 261 -15.09 10.78 -18.62
N THR A 262 -15.20 9.50 -19.03
CA THR A 262 -15.15 8.35 -18.13
C THR A 262 -14.10 7.31 -18.54
N ILE A 263 -13.60 6.56 -17.56
CA ILE A 263 -12.72 5.41 -17.75
C ILE A 263 -13.40 4.17 -17.17
N ASP A 264 -13.50 3.12 -17.99
CA ASP A 264 -13.90 1.79 -17.58
C ASP A 264 -12.70 0.83 -17.68
N ILE A 265 -12.35 0.17 -16.58
CA ILE A 265 -11.30 -0.86 -16.51
C ILE A 265 -11.96 -2.22 -16.34
N ASP A 266 -11.60 -3.16 -17.22
CA ASP A 266 -12.10 -4.53 -17.20
C ASP A 266 -10.92 -5.52 -17.16
N TYR A 267 -10.93 -6.39 -16.15
CA TYR A 267 -9.94 -7.45 -15.95
C TYR A 267 -10.36 -8.80 -16.56
N ALA A 268 -11.31 -8.82 -17.49
CA ALA A 268 -11.74 -10.04 -18.16
C ALA A 268 -10.56 -10.78 -18.82
N GLY A 269 -10.51 -12.10 -18.63
CA GLY A 269 -9.42 -12.95 -19.12
C GLY A 269 -8.20 -13.04 -18.19
N THR A 270 -8.21 -12.37 -17.03
CA THR A 270 -7.23 -12.58 -15.97
C THR A 270 -7.35 -14.00 -15.39
N ASP A 271 -6.23 -14.60 -15.02
CA ASP A 271 -6.18 -15.95 -14.49
C ASP A 271 -7.03 -16.14 -13.22
N PRO A 272 -7.51 -17.34 -12.93
CA PRO A 272 -8.30 -17.66 -11.74
C PRO A 272 -7.54 -17.36 -10.43
N GLN A 273 -8.30 -17.20 -9.32
CA GLN A 273 -7.73 -17.21 -7.99
C GLN A 273 -6.94 -18.50 -7.73
N VAL A 274 -5.95 -18.40 -6.85
CA VAL A 274 -5.04 -19.51 -6.52
C VAL A 274 -5.19 -19.94 -5.06
N ASP A 275 -4.88 -21.21 -4.81
CA ASP A 275 -4.83 -21.81 -3.48
C ASP A 275 -3.54 -21.40 -2.74
N ARG A 276 -3.31 -20.07 -2.63
CA ARG A 276 -2.19 -19.42 -1.94
C ARG A 276 -2.54 -17.97 -1.64
N ALA A 277 -1.85 -17.38 -0.67
CA ALA A 277 -2.17 -16.06 -0.10
C ALA A 277 -1.77 -14.86 -0.98
N ILE A 278 -1.73 -15.00 -2.30
CA ILE A 278 -1.42 -13.90 -3.21
C ILE A 278 -2.65 -13.28 -3.87
N ASN A 279 -3.84 -13.80 -3.61
CA ASN A 279 -5.06 -13.26 -4.20
C ASN A 279 -5.30 -11.80 -3.76
N CYS A 280 -5.78 -10.99 -4.68
CA CYS A 280 -5.98 -9.56 -4.50
C CYS A 280 -7.48 -9.25 -4.43
N ALA A 281 -8.02 -8.97 -3.25
CA ALA A 281 -9.44 -8.64 -3.08
C ALA A 281 -9.85 -7.42 -3.89
N MET A 282 -11.12 -7.38 -4.34
CA MET A 282 -11.64 -6.34 -5.25
C MET A 282 -11.46 -4.91 -4.69
N CYS A 283 -11.53 -4.72 -3.38
CA CYS A 283 -11.28 -3.43 -2.73
C CYS A 283 -9.85 -2.92 -3.00
N TYR A 284 -8.86 -3.81 -2.91
CA TYR A 284 -7.45 -3.48 -3.21
C TYR A 284 -7.21 -3.32 -4.71
N THR A 285 -7.84 -4.16 -5.53
CA THR A 285 -7.83 -4.03 -7.00
C THR A 285 -8.36 -2.68 -7.44
N TYR A 286 -9.48 -2.24 -6.87
CA TYR A 286 -10.02 -0.91 -7.09
C TYR A 286 -9.00 0.19 -6.73
N ALA A 287 -8.47 0.16 -5.51
CA ALA A 287 -7.56 1.19 -5.01
C ALA A 287 -6.32 1.34 -5.90
N MET A 288 -5.66 0.24 -6.26
CA MET A 288 -4.44 0.25 -7.07
C MET A 288 -4.70 0.65 -8.52
N SER A 289 -5.88 0.33 -9.06
CA SER A 289 -6.27 0.74 -10.42
C SER A 289 -6.56 2.23 -10.50
N VAL A 290 -7.38 2.77 -9.59
CA VAL A 290 -7.68 4.23 -9.57
C VAL A 290 -6.42 5.05 -9.29
N TYR A 291 -5.50 4.53 -8.46
CA TYR A 291 -4.20 5.15 -8.24
C TYR A 291 -3.39 5.25 -9.54
N GLY A 292 -3.31 4.17 -10.31
CA GLY A 292 -2.64 4.15 -11.62
C GLY A 292 -3.23 5.19 -12.59
N VAL A 293 -4.56 5.28 -12.69
CA VAL A 293 -5.23 6.29 -13.52
C VAL A 293 -4.90 7.70 -13.03
N LYS A 294 -5.02 7.94 -11.72
CA LYS A 294 -4.84 9.26 -11.13
C LYS A 294 -3.45 9.83 -11.38
N VAL A 295 -2.38 9.03 -11.23
CA VAL A 295 -1.00 9.52 -11.44
C VAL A 295 -0.71 9.87 -12.90
N CYS A 296 -1.44 9.28 -13.86
CA CYS A 296 -1.32 9.61 -15.28
C CYS A 296 -2.20 10.79 -15.72
N THR A 297 -3.32 11.04 -15.01
CA THR A 297 -4.31 12.05 -15.42
C THR A 297 -4.23 13.33 -14.58
N SER A 298 -4.31 13.21 -13.27
CA SER A 298 -4.42 14.34 -12.34
C SER A 298 -3.63 14.09 -11.05
N PRO A 299 -2.27 13.99 -11.10
CA PRO A 299 -1.44 13.61 -9.95
C PRO A 299 -1.54 14.59 -8.77
N THR A 300 -1.79 15.86 -9.02
CA THR A 300 -1.85 16.92 -8.00
C THR A 300 -3.24 17.16 -7.42
N LEU A 301 -4.28 16.52 -7.97
CA LEU A 301 -5.64 16.64 -7.46
C LEU A 301 -5.72 15.91 -6.09
N PRO A 302 -6.24 16.54 -5.01
CA PRO A 302 -6.40 15.85 -3.74
C PRO A 302 -7.30 14.60 -3.84
N ASN A 303 -7.00 13.57 -3.04
CA ASN A 303 -7.77 12.34 -3.01
C ASN A 303 -9.11 12.55 -2.29
N ASN A 304 -10.21 12.29 -2.97
CA ASN A 304 -11.54 12.24 -2.38
C ASN A 304 -12.51 11.49 -3.32
N GLU A 305 -13.73 11.27 -2.86
CA GLU A 305 -14.77 10.56 -3.62
C GLU A 305 -14.99 11.14 -5.02
N GLY A 306 -15.03 12.48 -5.17
CA GLY A 306 -15.27 13.15 -6.44
C GLY A 306 -14.23 12.81 -7.51
N ALA A 307 -12.96 12.74 -7.12
CA ALA A 307 -11.88 12.42 -8.04
C ALA A 307 -11.99 11.01 -8.67
N PHE A 308 -12.70 10.09 -8.03
CA PHE A 308 -12.77 8.69 -8.46
C PHE A 308 -14.10 8.32 -9.13
N ARG A 309 -15.16 9.13 -9.03
CA ARG A 309 -16.47 8.86 -9.63
C ARG A 309 -16.44 8.58 -11.15
N PRO A 310 -15.59 9.23 -11.97
CA PRO A 310 -15.50 8.94 -13.39
C PRO A 310 -14.84 7.61 -13.75
N ILE A 311 -14.28 6.88 -12.76
CA ILE A 311 -13.49 5.67 -12.99
C ILE A 311 -14.28 4.46 -12.47
N ARG A 312 -14.54 3.50 -13.34
CA ARG A 312 -15.22 2.25 -13.02
C ARG A 312 -14.30 1.08 -13.21
N ILE A 313 -14.39 0.08 -12.31
CA ILE A 313 -13.53 -1.10 -12.35
C ILE A 313 -14.37 -2.35 -12.22
N ARG A 314 -14.11 -3.30 -13.10
CA ARG A 314 -14.75 -4.62 -13.13
C ARG A 314 -13.70 -5.71 -13.19
N ALA A 315 -13.98 -6.82 -12.52
CA ALA A 315 -13.20 -8.05 -12.63
C ALA A 315 -14.15 -9.25 -12.49
N PRO A 316 -13.96 -10.32 -13.26
CA PRO A 316 -14.74 -11.56 -13.09
C PRO A 316 -14.60 -12.11 -11.68
N GLU A 317 -15.70 -12.55 -11.09
CA GLU A 317 -15.66 -13.24 -9.79
C GLU A 317 -14.84 -14.52 -9.89
N GLY A 318 -14.03 -14.79 -8.87
CA GLY A 318 -13.15 -15.96 -8.82
C GLY A 318 -11.84 -15.82 -9.60
N CYS A 319 -11.56 -14.66 -10.23
CA CYS A 319 -10.22 -14.39 -10.73
C CYS A 319 -9.29 -13.88 -9.61
N ILE A 320 -7.97 -13.90 -9.86
CA ILE A 320 -6.97 -13.54 -8.83
C ILE A 320 -7.08 -12.10 -8.32
N VAL A 321 -7.70 -11.19 -9.07
CA VAL A 321 -7.95 -9.79 -8.69
C VAL A 321 -9.37 -9.55 -8.18
N HIS A 322 -10.19 -10.61 -8.07
CA HIS A 322 -11.53 -10.63 -7.49
C HIS A 322 -11.83 -11.99 -6.86
N PRO A 323 -11.00 -12.45 -5.92
CA PRO A 323 -11.16 -13.77 -5.30
C PRO A 323 -12.44 -13.86 -4.48
N GLN A 324 -12.96 -15.08 -4.38
CA GLN A 324 -14.12 -15.42 -3.58
C GLN A 324 -13.70 -16.07 -2.26
N PHE A 325 -14.51 -15.88 -1.22
CA PHE A 325 -14.35 -16.57 0.06
C PHE A 325 -14.25 -18.09 -0.15
N PRO A 326 -13.36 -18.81 0.55
CA PRO A 326 -12.45 -18.39 1.63
C PRO A 326 -11.00 -18.12 1.17
N ALA A 327 -10.79 -17.66 -0.07
CA ALA A 327 -9.46 -17.46 -0.61
C ALA A 327 -8.58 -16.58 0.28
N SER A 328 -7.31 -16.94 0.41
CA SER A 328 -6.31 -16.21 1.17
C SER A 328 -5.75 -15.02 0.39
N GLY A 329 -5.57 -13.87 1.04
CA GLY A 329 -5.08 -12.61 0.49
C GLY A 329 -3.96 -11.95 1.29
N GLY A 330 -3.37 -12.62 2.27
CA GLY A 330 -2.38 -12.06 3.19
C GLY A 330 -1.17 -11.40 2.53
N SER A 331 -0.82 -11.85 1.32
CA SER A 331 0.25 -11.31 0.47
C SER A 331 -0.28 -10.65 -0.81
N ARG A 332 -1.49 -10.09 -0.78
CA ARG A 332 -2.18 -9.46 -1.94
C ARG A 332 -1.33 -8.47 -2.73
N MET A 333 -0.36 -7.84 -2.08
CA MET A 333 0.53 -6.89 -2.72
C MET A 333 1.37 -7.51 -3.85
N LEU A 334 1.62 -8.84 -3.80
CA LEU A 334 2.36 -9.55 -4.84
C LEU A 334 1.63 -9.57 -6.19
N ILE A 335 0.32 -9.31 -6.19
CA ILE A 335 -0.51 -9.10 -7.38
C ILE A 335 -0.88 -7.61 -7.51
N GLY A 336 -1.38 -6.99 -6.46
CA GLY A 336 -1.94 -5.64 -6.51
C GLY A 336 -0.93 -4.57 -6.96
N HIS A 337 0.36 -4.71 -6.63
CA HIS A 337 1.38 -3.76 -7.06
C HIS A 337 1.69 -3.81 -8.57
N TYR A 338 1.18 -4.80 -9.29
CA TYR A 338 1.26 -4.83 -10.76
C TYR A 338 0.15 -4.03 -11.45
N LEU A 339 -0.96 -3.73 -10.75
CA LEU A 339 -2.13 -3.12 -11.38
C LEU A 339 -1.89 -1.70 -11.92
N PRO A 340 -1.17 -0.80 -11.23
CA PRO A 340 -0.81 0.50 -11.82
C PRO A 340 0.05 0.36 -13.07
N MET A 341 0.87 -0.69 -13.17
CA MET A 341 1.70 -0.95 -14.35
C MET A 341 0.87 -1.35 -15.56
N LEU A 342 -0.22 -2.11 -15.36
CA LEU A 342 -1.17 -2.41 -16.41
C LEU A 342 -1.88 -1.14 -16.91
N VAL A 343 -2.25 -0.23 -16.00
CA VAL A 343 -2.77 1.08 -16.36
C VAL A 343 -1.75 1.87 -17.19
N PHE A 344 -0.46 1.86 -16.81
CA PHE A 344 0.61 2.49 -17.59
C PHE A 344 0.78 1.84 -18.96
N GLY A 345 0.64 0.50 -19.06
CA GLY A 345 0.67 -0.21 -20.33
C GLY A 345 -0.48 0.18 -21.27
N CYS A 346 -1.66 0.48 -20.72
CA CYS A 346 -2.79 1.00 -21.50
C CYS A 346 -2.58 2.47 -21.87
N LEU A 347 -2.37 3.34 -20.90
CA LEU A 347 -2.27 4.79 -21.12
C LEU A 347 -0.98 5.21 -21.84
N GLY A 348 0.10 4.44 -21.71
CA GLY A 348 1.36 4.68 -22.43
C GLY A 348 1.23 4.62 -23.96
N GLN A 349 0.16 4.01 -24.48
CA GLN A 349 -0.14 3.98 -25.93
C GLN A 349 -0.60 5.35 -26.45
N ILE A 350 -1.09 6.23 -25.57
CA ILE A 350 -1.66 7.54 -25.93
C ILE A 350 -1.00 8.72 -25.23
N VAL A 351 -0.44 8.53 -24.03
CA VAL A 351 0.28 9.56 -23.26
C VAL A 351 1.63 9.03 -22.75
N PRO A 352 2.56 8.68 -23.64
CA PRO A 352 3.83 8.05 -23.27
C PRO A 352 4.72 8.91 -22.36
N ASP A 353 4.51 10.22 -22.32
CA ASP A 353 5.22 11.16 -21.45
C ASP A 353 4.73 11.16 -19.99
N ARG A 354 3.62 10.48 -19.69
CA ARG A 354 2.99 10.41 -18.36
C ARG A 354 3.14 9.05 -17.68
N VAL A 355 3.82 8.11 -18.32
CA VAL A 355 4.07 6.78 -17.80
C VAL A 355 5.56 6.53 -17.60
N MET A 356 5.86 5.46 -16.88
CA MET A 356 7.23 4.97 -16.68
C MET A 356 7.34 3.52 -17.18
N ALA A 357 8.57 3.06 -17.40
CA ALA A 357 8.89 1.65 -17.59
C ALA A 357 8.51 0.84 -16.34
N ALA A 358 8.56 -0.47 -16.44
CA ALA A 358 8.24 -1.33 -15.31
C ALA A 358 9.18 -1.07 -14.11
N TYR A 359 8.62 -1.11 -12.92
CA TYR A 359 9.37 -0.92 -11.67
C TYR A 359 9.65 -2.26 -10.99
N GLY A 360 10.67 -2.29 -10.12
CA GLY A 360 11.11 -3.48 -9.38
C GLY A 360 10.20 -3.90 -8.23
N SER A 361 8.99 -3.30 -8.12
CA SER A 361 7.92 -3.78 -7.24
C SER A 361 7.23 -5.00 -7.87
N PRO A 362 6.55 -5.87 -7.09
CA PRO A 362 6.14 -5.69 -5.69
C PRO A 362 7.29 -5.45 -4.72
N MET A 363 7.02 -4.61 -3.71
CA MET A 363 7.96 -4.36 -2.63
C MET A 363 8.37 -5.67 -1.97
N TRP A 364 9.67 -5.85 -1.73
CA TRP A 364 10.17 -7.01 -1.02
C TRP A 364 10.01 -6.84 0.47
N GLY A 365 9.55 -7.90 1.14
CA GLY A 365 9.40 -7.96 2.59
C GLY A 365 10.05 -9.21 3.18
N MET A 366 10.60 -9.07 4.38
CA MET A 366 11.03 -10.18 5.22
C MET A 366 10.22 -10.15 6.51
N ASN A 367 9.30 -11.08 6.67
CA ASN A 367 8.58 -11.29 7.91
C ASN A 367 9.37 -12.22 8.79
N GLN A 368 9.35 -12.00 10.07
CA GLN A 368 10.08 -12.82 11.05
C GLN A 368 9.34 -12.91 12.37
N SER A 369 9.41 -14.06 13.00
CA SER A 369 8.92 -14.27 14.35
C SER A 369 9.79 -15.26 15.11
N GLY A 370 9.88 -15.07 16.40
CA GLY A 370 10.70 -15.90 17.28
C GLY A 370 10.64 -15.42 18.72
N VAL A 371 11.66 -15.76 19.47
CA VAL A 371 11.86 -15.28 20.84
C VAL A 371 13.13 -14.42 20.84
N ARG A 372 12.97 -13.17 21.26
CA ARG A 372 14.13 -12.29 21.50
C ARG A 372 14.79 -12.70 22.80
N ASP A 373 16.12 -12.86 22.78
CA ASP A 373 16.91 -13.20 23.95
C ASP A 373 16.75 -12.16 25.07
N ALA A 374 16.90 -12.59 26.32
CA ALA A 374 16.92 -11.69 27.46
C ALA A 374 18.02 -10.62 27.28
N MET A 375 17.66 -9.37 27.46
CA MET A 375 18.61 -8.25 27.55
C MET A 375 18.72 -7.78 29.01
N ALA A 376 19.77 -7.04 29.34
CA ALA A 376 19.97 -6.57 30.72
C ALA A 376 18.71 -5.89 31.26
N GLY A 377 18.04 -6.53 32.22
CA GLY A 377 16.81 -6.04 32.86
C GLY A 377 15.48 -6.46 32.21
N GLU A 378 15.50 -7.17 31.06
CA GLU A 378 14.28 -7.64 30.41
C GLU A 378 14.32 -9.17 30.18
N PRO A 379 13.23 -9.91 30.46
CA PRO A 379 13.14 -11.33 30.16
C PRO A 379 13.04 -11.56 28.65
N SER A 380 13.28 -12.80 28.21
CA SER A 380 13.00 -13.23 26.83
C SER A 380 11.53 -13.00 26.49
N LYS A 381 11.26 -12.44 25.30
CA LYS A 381 9.89 -12.12 24.84
C LYS A 381 9.66 -12.62 23.42
N PRO A 382 8.45 -13.11 23.09
CA PRO A 382 8.05 -13.28 21.70
C PRO A 382 8.16 -11.96 20.95
N TYR A 383 8.54 -12.05 19.68
CA TYR A 383 8.50 -10.90 18.76
C TYR A 383 7.99 -11.34 17.39
N ALA A 384 7.40 -10.39 16.67
CA ALA A 384 7.08 -10.48 15.27
C ALA A 384 7.38 -9.13 14.63
N ASN A 385 8.13 -9.14 13.53
CA ASN A 385 8.52 -7.93 12.81
C ASN A 385 8.44 -8.17 11.31
N MET A 386 8.32 -7.08 10.56
CA MET A 386 8.38 -7.06 9.11
C MET A 386 9.35 -5.97 8.66
N PHE A 387 10.28 -6.32 7.77
CA PHE A 387 11.17 -5.38 7.13
C PHE A 387 10.81 -5.22 5.66
N PHE A 388 10.89 -4.00 5.17
CA PHE A 388 10.60 -3.64 3.78
C PHE A 388 11.88 -3.28 3.03
N PHE A 389 11.98 -3.76 1.78
CA PHE A 389 13.09 -3.50 0.89
C PHE A 389 12.54 -3.13 -0.49
N ASN A 390 13.10 -2.09 -1.10
CA ASN A 390 12.57 -1.52 -2.32
C ASN A 390 13.44 -1.85 -3.51
N GLY A 391 12.80 -2.08 -4.67
CA GLY A 391 13.44 -2.19 -5.97
C GLY A 391 13.65 -0.82 -6.63
N GLY A 392 14.19 -0.82 -7.83
CA GLY A 392 14.34 0.38 -8.65
C GLY A 392 13.03 0.78 -9.32
N MET A 393 12.78 2.09 -9.48
CA MET A 393 11.71 2.59 -10.33
C MET A 393 12.03 2.42 -11.81
N GLY A 394 11.00 2.31 -12.65
CA GLY A 394 11.14 2.41 -14.09
C GLY A 394 11.58 3.80 -14.52
N ALA A 395 12.37 3.86 -15.59
CA ALA A 395 12.72 5.12 -16.22
C ALA A 395 11.52 5.74 -16.93
N THR A 396 11.55 7.07 -17.10
CA THR A 396 10.52 7.84 -17.79
C THR A 396 11.09 8.48 -19.06
N LEU A 397 10.23 9.07 -19.87
CA LEU A 397 10.67 9.89 -21.02
C LEU A 397 11.59 11.05 -20.59
N ARG A 398 11.48 11.51 -19.32
CA ARG A 398 12.15 12.72 -18.82
C ARG A 398 13.42 12.45 -18.02
N GLY A 399 13.67 11.20 -17.64
CA GLY A 399 14.86 10.91 -16.82
C GLY A 399 14.95 9.47 -16.33
N ASP A 400 16.08 9.20 -15.71
CA ASP A 400 16.39 7.91 -15.10
C ASP A 400 15.40 7.55 -14.01
N GLY A 401 15.17 6.26 -13.84
CA GLY A 401 14.38 5.71 -12.74
C GLY A 401 15.05 5.98 -11.40
N GLN A 402 14.27 6.34 -10.39
CA GLN A 402 14.78 6.54 -9.03
C GLN A 402 15.20 5.21 -8.40
N THR A 403 16.27 5.25 -7.64
CA THR A 403 16.89 4.10 -7.01
C THR A 403 16.21 3.79 -5.67
N CYS A 404 15.86 2.52 -5.44
CA CYS A 404 15.31 2.01 -4.16
C CYS A 404 14.09 2.79 -3.65
N LEU A 405 13.24 3.32 -4.53
CA LEU A 405 12.04 4.03 -4.15
C LEU A 405 10.88 3.06 -3.91
N SER A 406 10.10 3.31 -2.86
CA SER A 406 8.94 2.50 -2.48
C SER A 406 7.72 2.84 -3.33
N TRP A 407 7.72 2.40 -4.56
CA TRP A 407 6.62 2.54 -5.51
C TRP A 407 5.97 1.17 -5.79
N PRO A 408 4.64 1.02 -5.84
CA PRO A 408 3.61 2.03 -5.58
C PRO A 408 3.16 2.09 -4.10
N SER A 409 3.87 1.41 -3.18
CA SER A 409 3.42 1.26 -1.79
C SER A 409 3.58 2.52 -0.93
N ASN A 410 4.55 3.38 -1.24
CA ASN A 410 4.93 4.54 -0.43
C ASN A 410 5.35 4.21 1.02
N VAL A 411 5.67 2.94 1.32
CA VAL A 411 6.11 2.48 2.63
C VAL A 411 7.59 2.82 2.83
N SER A 412 7.93 3.47 3.94
CA SER A 412 9.31 3.78 4.29
C SER A 412 10.07 2.56 4.81
N SER A 413 11.37 2.50 4.56
CA SER A 413 12.26 1.46 5.12
C SER A 413 12.74 1.85 6.51
N THR A 414 12.64 0.92 7.45
CA THR A 414 13.25 1.06 8.78
C THR A 414 14.79 1.11 8.66
N SER A 415 15.43 1.91 9.49
CA SER A 415 16.89 1.98 9.55
C SER A 415 17.51 0.67 10.04
N ILE A 416 18.80 0.44 9.72
CA ILE A 416 19.52 -0.75 10.16
C ILE A 416 19.59 -0.79 11.68
N GLU A 417 19.87 0.34 12.32
CA GLU A 417 20.03 0.48 13.77
C GLU A 417 18.75 0.08 14.51
N ILE A 418 17.61 0.59 14.07
CA ILE A 418 16.30 0.23 14.65
C ILE A 418 16.02 -1.27 14.39
N SER A 419 16.25 -1.73 13.16
CA SER A 419 16.02 -3.14 12.79
C SER A 419 16.83 -4.11 13.63
N GLU A 420 18.12 -3.82 13.89
CA GLU A 420 18.99 -4.62 14.77
C GLU A 420 18.61 -4.49 16.26
N HIS A 421 18.03 -3.34 16.66
CA HIS A 421 17.56 -3.15 18.03
C HIS A 421 16.31 -3.98 18.34
N ILE A 422 15.37 -4.09 17.40
CA ILE A 422 14.07 -4.75 17.62
C ILE A 422 14.08 -6.26 17.32
N SER A 423 15.14 -6.78 16.68
CA SER A 423 15.24 -8.18 16.27
C SER A 423 16.64 -8.74 16.52
N PRO A 424 16.80 -10.04 16.76
CA PRO A 424 18.10 -10.66 16.90
C PRO A 424 18.79 -10.94 15.55
N LEU A 425 18.77 -9.94 14.67
CA LEU A 425 19.40 -9.98 13.36
C LEU A 425 20.54 -8.96 13.29
N ARG A 426 21.51 -9.22 12.42
CA ARG A 426 22.61 -8.31 12.10
C ARG A 426 22.66 -8.07 10.62
N PHE A 427 22.66 -6.79 10.20
CA PHE A 427 22.88 -6.40 8.81
C PHE A 427 24.38 -6.34 8.53
N ARG A 428 24.91 -7.28 7.76
CA ARG A 428 26.30 -7.25 7.32
C ARG A 428 26.55 -6.12 6.32
N HIS A 429 25.58 -5.88 5.41
CA HIS A 429 25.54 -4.71 4.55
C HIS A 429 24.13 -4.45 4.03
N LYS A 430 23.84 -3.20 3.68
CA LYS A 430 22.71 -2.73 2.88
C LYS A 430 23.26 -1.68 1.94
N ARG A 431 23.29 -1.98 0.64
CA ARG A 431 23.91 -1.15 -0.38
C ARG A 431 23.11 -1.15 -1.67
N LEU A 432 23.35 -0.18 -2.55
CA LEU A 432 22.82 -0.20 -3.90
C LEU A 432 23.39 -1.42 -4.65
N ARG A 433 22.55 -2.01 -5.51
CA ARG A 433 22.93 -3.13 -6.37
C ARG A 433 23.38 -2.58 -7.74
N PRO A 434 24.68 -2.52 -8.04
CA PRO A 434 25.17 -2.10 -9.34
C PRO A 434 24.58 -2.96 -10.47
N ASP A 435 24.48 -2.40 -11.68
CA ASP A 435 24.02 -3.06 -12.90
C ASP A 435 22.59 -3.63 -12.82
N SER A 436 21.80 -3.25 -11.81
CA SER A 436 20.44 -3.76 -11.66
C SER A 436 19.40 -2.96 -12.45
N GLY A 437 19.64 -1.69 -12.75
CA GLY A 437 18.73 -0.88 -13.57
C GLY A 437 18.85 -1.23 -15.06
N GLY A 438 17.70 -1.37 -15.73
CA GLY A 438 17.65 -1.64 -17.18
C GLY A 438 18.30 -0.52 -18.00
N ALA A 439 19.09 -0.88 -19.02
CA ALA A 439 19.71 0.08 -19.91
C ALA A 439 18.66 0.81 -20.77
N GLY A 440 18.97 2.05 -21.17
CA GLY A 440 18.12 2.89 -22.01
C GLY A 440 18.72 4.26 -22.21
N LYS A 441 18.10 5.10 -23.04
CA LYS A 441 18.37 6.54 -23.05
C LYS A 441 18.30 7.08 -21.62
N HIS A 442 17.30 6.60 -20.87
CA HIS A 442 17.18 6.78 -19.43
C HIS A 442 17.23 5.41 -18.75
N ARG A 443 18.16 5.26 -17.80
CA ARG A 443 18.40 4.02 -17.07
C ARG A 443 17.29 3.78 -16.03
N GLY A 444 16.86 2.54 -15.88
CA GLY A 444 16.02 2.13 -14.75
C GLY A 444 16.72 2.36 -13.41
N GLY A 445 15.95 2.60 -12.37
CA GLY A 445 16.45 2.74 -10.99
C GLY A 445 17.12 1.46 -10.51
N LEU A 446 18.11 1.59 -9.64
CA LEU A 446 18.79 0.44 -9.04
C LEU A 446 17.94 -0.17 -7.92
N GLY A 447 18.03 -1.48 -7.77
CA GLY A 447 17.65 -2.19 -6.55
C GLY A 447 18.73 -2.07 -5.47
N GLN A 448 18.52 -2.78 -4.37
CA GLN A 448 19.47 -2.87 -3.26
C GLN A 448 19.89 -4.32 -3.01
N GLU A 449 21.06 -4.48 -2.41
CA GLU A 449 21.59 -5.75 -1.94
C GLU A 449 21.73 -5.69 -0.43
N ILE A 450 21.10 -6.62 0.26
CA ILE A 450 21.04 -6.68 1.72
C ILE A 450 21.51 -8.06 2.17
N MET A 451 22.49 -8.11 3.08
CA MET A 451 22.95 -9.33 3.73
C MET A 451 22.63 -9.26 5.20
N ILE A 452 21.81 -10.20 5.68
CA ILE A 452 21.34 -10.28 7.07
C ILE A 452 21.87 -11.61 7.66
N GLU A 453 22.32 -11.59 8.92
CA GLU A 453 22.74 -12.73 9.68
C GLU A 453 21.86 -12.91 10.91
N SER A 454 21.42 -14.14 11.19
CA SER A 454 20.71 -14.47 12.43
C SER A 454 21.69 -14.54 13.62
N ARG A 455 21.38 -13.80 14.68
CA ARG A 455 22.12 -13.80 15.95
C ARG A 455 21.34 -14.46 17.09
N SER A 456 20.12 -14.89 16.82
CA SER A 456 19.23 -15.49 17.82
C SER A 456 19.84 -16.76 18.43
N ALA A 457 19.68 -16.92 19.74
CA ALA A 457 20.01 -18.16 20.42
C ALA A 457 18.99 -19.28 20.12
N THR A 458 17.77 -18.91 19.72
CA THR A 458 16.68 -19.82 19.34
C THR A 458 16.35 -19.70 17.85
N PRO A 459 15.78 -20.75 17.22
CA PRO A 459 15.36 -20.67 15.82
C PRO A 459 14.36 -19.55 15.54
N ILE A 460 14.51 -18.87 14.39
CA ILE A 460 13.62 -17.80 13.93
C ILE A 460 12.86 -18.29 12.71
N ALA A 461 11.53 -18.18 12.74
CA ALA A 461 10.71 -18.37 11.54
C ALA A 461 10.81 -17.12 10.65
N VAL A 462 11.10 -17.31 9.37
CA VAL A 462 11.13 -16.23 8.38
C VAL A 462 10.34 -16.59 7.15
N SER A 463 9.71 -15.59 6.54
CA SER A 463 9.05 -15.70 5.24
C SER A 463 9.32 -14.45 4.41
N PHE A 464 9.18 -14.57 3.10
CA PHE A 464 9.50 -13.49 2.20
C PHE A 464 8.27 -13.10 1.37
N LEU A 465 8.19 -11.83 1.05
CA LEU A 465 7.31 -11.28 0.03
C LEU A 465 8.20 -10.79 -1.09
N ALA A 466 8.54 -11.68 -2.02
CA ALA A 466 9.47 -11.39 -3.10
C ALA A 466 8.89 -11.82 -4.45
N GLU A 467 9.06 -10.97 -5.42
CA GLU A 467 8.59 -11.11 -6.81
C GLU A 467 9.66 -10.65 -7.78
N ARG A 468 9.43 -10.84 -9.08
CA ARG A 468 10.36 -10.49 -10.16
C ARG A 468 11.68 -11.25 -10.09
N THR A 469 11.63 -12.47 -9.61
CA THR A 469 12.77 -13.39 -9.66
C THR A 469 12.83 -14.15 -10.98
N ILE A 470 11.68 -14.26 -11.68
CA ILE A 470 11.52 -14.93 -13.00
C ILE A 470 11.20 -13.88 -14.08
N PHE A 471 10.20 -13.02 -13.86
CA PHE A 471 9.77 -11.99 -14.80
C PHE A 471 10.29 -10.61 -14.38
N PRO A 472 11.44 -10.14 -14.92
CA PRO A 472 12.04 -8.88 -14.52
C PRO A 472 11.18 -7.67 -14.93
N ALA A 473 11.51 -6.50 -14.38
CA ALA A 473 10.86 -5.25 -14.75
C ALA A 473 11.23 -4.86 -16.18
N PHE A 474 10.28 -4.92 -17.11
CA PHE A 474 10.51 -4.65 -18.53
C PHE A 474 10.78 -3.17 -18.80
N GLY A 475 11.64 -2.91 -19.81
CA GLY A 475 11.83 -1.57 -20.36
C GLY A 475 10.76 -1.23 -21.39
N ILE A 476 10.70 0.04 -21.79
CA ILE A 476 9.78 0.54 -22.81
C ILE A 476 10.52 1.37 -23.86
N HIS A 477 9.94 1.49 -25.07
CA HIS A 477 10.48 2.29 -26.18
C HIS A 477 11.93 1.95 -26.57
N GLY A 478 12.33 0.67 -26.47
CA GLY A 478 13.69 0.22 -26.75
C GLY A 478 14.62 0.11 -25.53
N GLY A 479 14.14 0.48 -24.35
CA GLY A 479 14.87 0.24 -23.10
C GLY A 479 14.90 -1.24 -22.71
N SER A 480 15.93 -1.65 -22.01
CA SER A 480 16.12 -3.03 -21.52
C SER A 480 15.39 -3.27 -20.20
N ALA A 481 15.14 -4.54 -19.90
CA ALA A 481 14.64 -4.94 -18.59
C ALA A 481 15.70 -4.69 -17.49
N GLY A 482 15.23 -4.43 -16.26
CA GLY A 482 16.08 -4.42 -15.07
C GLY A 482 16.53 -5.83 -14.69
N ALA A 483 17.53 -5.95 -13.84
CA ALA A 483 17.96 -7.23 -13.31
C ALA A 483 16.88 -7.86 -12.42
N PRO A 484 16.63 -9.18 -12.52
CA PRO A 484 15.68 -9.88 -11.66
C PRO A 484 16.14 -9.90 -10.20
N GLY A 485 15.20 -10.11 -9.27
CA GLY A 485 15.50 -10.29 -7.87
C GLY A 485 16.24 -11.60 -7.57
N VAL A 486 17.02 -11.61 -6.47
CA VAL A 486 17.72 -12.82 -6.00
C VAL A 486 17.49 -12.98 -4.50
N LEU A 487 17.09 -14.19 -4.08
CA LEU A 487 16.97 -14.57 -2.69
C LEU A 487 17.82 -15.81 -2.42
N ARG A 488 18.68 -15.74 -1.38
CA ARG A 488 19.51 -16.87 -0.96
C ARG A 488 19.54 -17.00 0.56
N ILE A 489 19.60 -18.23 1.03
CA ILE A 489 19.91 -18.56 2.43
C ILE A 489 21.20 -19.37 2.44
N ASN A 490 22.20 -18.94 3.22
CA ASN A 490 23.52 -19.56 3.30
C ASN A 490 24.21 -19.76 1.92
N GLY A 491 23.97 -18.82 1.00
CA GLY A 491 24.49 -18.87 -0.36
C GLY A 491 23.66 -19.67 -1.36
N GLU A 492 22.73 -20.52 -0.89
CA GLU A 492 21.86 -21.33 -1.76
C GLU A 492 20.59 -20.56 -2.15
N ALA A 493 20.18 -20.68 -3.42
CA ALA A 493 18.94 -20.11 -3.90
C ALA A 493 17.74 -20.82 -3.24
N VAL A 494 16.75 -20.03 -2.81
CA VAL A 494 15.56 -20.55 -2.14
C VAL A 494 14.28 -20.03 -2.79
N ASP A 495 13.18 -20.77 -2.63
CA ASP A 495 11.86 -20.36 -3.12
C ASP A 495 11.36 -19.14 -2.33
N PRO A 496 11.15 -17.97 -2.97
CA PRO A 496 10.72 -16.75 -2.29
C PRO A 496 9.28 -16.81 -1.75
N LYS A 497 8.55 -17.87 -2.04
CA LYS A 497 7.14 -18.05 -1.63
C LYS A 497 6.96 -19.01 -0.45
N ARG A 498 8.06 -19.50 0.14
CA ARG A 498 8.05 -20.42 1.28
C ARG A 498 8.49 -19.76 2.58
N GLN A 499 8.13 -20.42 3.67
CA GLN A 499 8.62 -20.11 5.01
C GLN A 499 9.86 -20.95 5.32
N TYR A 500 10.82 -20.35 6.04
CA TYR A 500 12.08 -20.98 6.45
C TYR A 500 12.32 -20.78 7.94
N VAL A 501 13.25 -21.56 8.49
CA VAL A 501 13.71 -21.44 9.88
C VAL A 501 15.20 -21.15 9.85
N LEU A 502 15.60 -20.00 10.38
CA LEU A 502 17.00 -19.61 10.52
C LEU A 502 17.55 -20.03 11.87
N GLN A 503 18.73 -20.62 11.86
CA GLN A 503 19.55 -20.89 13.03
C GLN A 503 20.53 -19.74 13.26
N ARG A 504 21.19 -19.73 14.42
CA ARG A 504 22.25 -18.75 14.69
C ARG A 504 23.40 -18.90 13.70
N GLY A 505 23.81 -17.81 13.08
CA GLY A 505 24.83 -17.73 12.06
C GLY A 505 24.35 -17.91 10.64
N ASP A 506 23.09 -18.35 10.43
CA ASP A 506 22.51 -18.40 9.09
C ASP A 506 22.43 -17.00 8.47
N THR A 507 22.66 -16.93 7.16
CA THR A 507 22.66 -15.68 6.42
C THR A 507 21.56 -15.66 5.36
N VAL A 508 20.98 -14.49 5.16
CA VAL A 508 19.97 -14.22 4.11
C VAL A 508 20.50 -13.11 3.22
N LEU A 509 20.60 -13.39 1.93
CA LEU A 509 20.87 -12.40 0.89
C LEU A 509 19.57 -12.04 0.19
N LEU A 510 19.20 -10.77 0.23
CA LEU A 510 18.11 -10.18 -0.56
C LEU A 510 18.72 -9.19 -1.55
N ALA A 511 18.61 -9.48 -2.84
CA ALA A 511 18.98 -8.55 -3.90
C ALA A 511 17.72 -8.18 -4.66
N THR A 512 17.19 -6.97 -4.41
CA THR A 512 15.92 -6.53 -4.99
C THR A 512 16.06 -6.23 -6.49
N PRO A 513 14.97 -6.33 -7.27
CA PRO A 513 14.99 -6.06 -8.70
C PRO A 513 15.31 -4.60 -9.03
N GLY A 514 15.95 -4.37 -10.16
CA GLY A 514 16.03 -3.03 -10.75
C GLY A 514 14.77 -2.68 -11.53
N GLY A 515 14.59 -1.40 -11.85
CA GLY A 515 13.55 -0.90 -12.76
C GLY A 515 13.94 -1.06 -14.22
N GLY A 516 12.96 -1.06 -15.14
CA GLY A 516 13.17 -1.08 -16.59
C GLY A 516 13.70 0.25 -17.13
N GLY A 517 14.50 0.21 -18.20
CA GLY A 517 14.99 1.36 -18.92
C GLY A 517 13.95 1.95 -19.88
N HIS A 518 14.17 3.18 -20.31
CA HIS A 518 13.34 3.88 -21.29
C HIS A 518 14.18 4.36 -22.47
N GLY A 519 13.74 4.06 -23.68
CA GLY A 519 14.39 4.50 -24.92
C GLY A 519 15.67 3.72 -25.24
N ASP A 520 16.18 3.92 -26.45
CA ASP A 520 17.39 3.26 -26.94
C ASP A 520 18.62 3.67 -26.12
N SER A 521 19.36 2.68 -25.61
CA SER A 521 20.56 2.90 -24.81
C SER A 521 21.74 3.50 -25.60
N THR A 522 21.77 3.32 -26.92
CA THR A 522 22.82 3.86 -27.79
C THR A 522 22.83 5.41 -27.85
N VAL A 523 21.68 6.03 -27.51
CA VAL A 523 21.55 7.50 -27.48
C VAL A 523 21.58 8.06 -26.05
N ARG A 524 22.06 7.27 -25.07
CA ARG A 524 22.25 7.76 -23.69
C ARG A 524 23.34 8.86 -23.70
N ASP A 525 23.05 9.93 -22.99
CA ASP A 525 24.01 11.01 -22.83
C ASP A 525 25.32 10.53 -22.17
N ALA A 526 26.44 10.84 -22.82
CA ALA A 526 27.77 10.39 -22.38
C ALA A 526 28.15 10.91 -20.98
N SER A 527 27.70 12.11 -20.61
CA SER A 527 27.97 12.68 -19.29
C SER A 527 27.20 11.93 -18.21
N SER A 528 25.96 11.50 -18.49
CA SER A 528 25.12 10.67 -17.61
C SER A 528 25.75 9.28 -17.41
N LEU A 529 26.24 8.65 -18.48
CA LEU A 529 26.94 7.37 -18.38
C LEU A 529 28.24 7.50 -17.55
N GLN A 530 29.00 8.54 -17.74
CA GLN A 530 30.20 8.81 -16.94
C GLN A 530 29.87 9.07 -15.46
N ALA A 531 28.75 9.72 -15.18
CA ALA A 531 28.28 9.92 -13.82
C ALA A 531 27.90 8.59 -13.15
N ASP A 532 27.18 7.71 -13.86
CA ASP A 532 26.82 6.37 -13.38
C ASP A 532 28.06 5.50 -13.09
N LEU A 533 29.06 5.52 -13.98
CA LEU A 533 30.34 4.81 -13.78
C LEU A 533 31.08 5.33 -12.54
N ARG A 534 31.18 6.65 -12.37
CA ARG A 534 31.83 7.26 -11.19
C ARG A 534 31.10 6.96 -9.89
N ALA A 535 29.76 6.90 -9.93
CA ALA A 535 28.94 6.56 -8.77
C ALA A 535 28.89 5.06 -8.48
N GLY A 536 29.46 4.21 -9.36
CA GLY A 536 29.40 2.75 -9.23
C GLY A 536 28.01 2.18 -9.48
N TYR A 537 27.15 2.89 -10.19
CA TYR A 537 25.81 2.42 -10.53
C TYR A 537 25.83 1.39 -11.67
N VAL A 538 26.81 1.53 -12.58
CA VAL A 538 27.13 0.55 -13.63
C VAL A 538 28.60 0.18 -13.56
N SER A 539 28.92 -1.10 -13.82
CA SER A 539 30.31 -1.56 -13.93
C SER A 539 30.82 -1.39 -15.37
N GLY A 540 32.13 -1.13 -15.51
CA GLY A 540 32.76 -0.99 -16.82
C GLY A 540 32.67 -2.23 -17.72
N ASN A 541 32.31 -3.41 -17.17
CA ASN A 541 32.15 -4.66 -17.91
C ASN A 541 30.81 -4.74 -18.69
N GLU A 542 29.86 -3.86 -18.40
CA GLU A 542 28.54 -3.81 -19.09
C GLU A 542 28.45 -2.68 -20.13
N THR A 543 29.54 -1.94 -20.39
CA THR A 543 29.56 -0.92 -21.45
C THR A 543 29.14 -1.48 -22.82
N GLY A 544 29.26 -2.80 -23.06
CA GLY A 544 28.74 -3.48 -24.23
C GLY A 544 27.20 -3.66 -24.27
N ARG A 545 26.50 -3.48 -23.14
CA ARG A 545 25.03 -3.52 -23.08
C ARG A 545 24.41 -2.11 -23.13
N HIS A 546 25.24 -1.08 -22.91
CA HIS A 546 24.86 0.33 -22.95
C HIS A 546 25.39 1.06 -24.21
N ALA A 547 26.16 0.36 -25.09
CA ALA A 547 26.70 0.88 -26.36
C ALA A 547 25.88 0.35 -27.54
#